data_b0dd04035dae2d7279b4787259b398ce
#
_entry.id   b0dd04035dae2d7279b4787259b398ce
#
_cell.length_a   1.000
_cell.length_b   1.000
_cell.length_c   1.000
_cell.angle_alpha   90.00
_cell.angle_beta   90.00
_cell.angle_gamma   90.00
#
_symmetry.space_group_name_H-M   'P 1'
#
loop_
_entity.id
_entity.type
_entity.pdbx_description
1 polymer ?
#
loop_
_entity_poly.entity_id
_entity_poly.type
_entity_poly.pdbx_seq_one_letter_code
_entity_poly.pdbx_strand_id
1 'polypeptide(L)'
;VSSKTLDRWASFDCYGTLIDWNGGIRAELARVFGEERADAQLERYHELEPELEHDGASSYRQVLTDAMRRLGAPAGEEHGLADSLPGWRAFPEAHGALEETRRRGWKLAILSNTDDDFIAASQVQIGVPFDEVVVAQEIGSYKPAHRHWEVFFLRTHAPREGHVHVAASLFHDIAPCNELGVRSVWINRLGEPVPAAPPTRELTDLFALPETLDELVPL
;
A
#
# COMPACT_ATOMS: atom_id res chain seq x y z
N VAL A 1 -21.40 27.79 -20.55
CA VAL A 1 -20.05 27.36 -20.12
C VAL A 1 -20.26 26.04 -19.41
N SER A 2 -19.91 24.92 -20.05
CA SER A 2 -19.98 23.59 -19.43
C SER A 2 -18.94 23.58 -18.30
N SER A 3 -19.38 23.53 -17.05
CA SER A 3 -18.51 23.29 -15.91
C SER A 3 -17.85 21.92 -16.15
N LYS A 4 -16.56 21.92 -16.47
CA LYS A 4 -15.80 20.69 -16.55
C LYS A 4 -15.74 20.13 -15.12
N THR A 5 -16.44 19.05 -14.86
CA THR A 5 -16.36 18.36 -13.57
C THR A 5 -14.90 18.01 -13.29
N LEU A 6 -14.42 18.33 -12.09
CA LEU A 6 -13.07 18.02 -11.67
C LEU A 6 -12.86 16.49 -11.72
N ASP A 7 -11.81 16.06 -12.38
CA ASP A 7 -11.44 14.65 -12.43
C ASP A 7 -10.84 14.25 -11.08
N ARG A 8 -11.52 13.35 -10.34
CA ARG A 8 -11.17 12.99 -8.96
C ARG A 8 -10.44 11.64 -8.93
N TRP A 9 -9.29 11.61 -8.28
CA TRP A 9 -8.43 10.43 -8.15
C TRP A 9 -8.11 10.12 -6.70
N ALA A 10 -8.33 8.87 -6.30
CA ALA A 10 -7.83 8.31 -5.07
C ALA A 10 -6.73 7.29 -5.42
N SER A 11 -5.49 7.56 -5.03
CA SER A 11 -4.41 6.58 -5.13
C SER A 11 -4.18 5.89 -3.79
N PHE A 12 -3.84 4.61 -3.83
CA PHE A 12 -3.72 3.75 -2.67
C PHE A 12 -2.35 3.09 -2.62
N ASP A 13 -1.75 3.06 -1.44
CA ASP A 13 -0.83 1.97 -1.12
C ASP A 13 -1.61 0.66 -1.03
N CYS A 14 -0.93 -0.49 -1.18
CA CYS A 14 -1.59 -1.79 -1.21
C CYS A 14 -1.44 -2.56 0.11
N TYR A 15 -0.21 -2.88 0.49
CA TYR A 15 0.06 -3.77 1.62
C TYR A 15 0.02 -3.02 2.95
N GLY A 16 -0.79 -3.50 3.90
CA GLY A 16 -1.12 -2.79 5.14
C GLY A 16 -2.27 -1.79 5.00
N THR A 17 -2.60 -1.37 3.77
CA THR A 17 -3.69 -0.44 3.46
C THR A 17 -4.94 -1.18 2.98
N LEU A 18 -4.83 -1.93 1.90
CA LEU A 18 -5.90 -2.71 1.26
C LEU A 18 -5.79 -4.21 1.55
N ILE A 19 -4.58 -4.74 1.58
CA ILE A 19 -4.24 -6.14 1.88
C ILE A 19 -3.72 -6.22 3.31
N ASP A 20 -4.20 -7.22 4.07
CA ASP A 20 -3.72 -7.54 5.42
C ASP A 20 -2.31 -8.13 5.38
N TRP A 21 -1.34 -7.24 5.20
CA TRP A 21 0.08 -7.53 5.08
C TRP A 21 0.64 -8.21 6.33
N ASN A 22 0.37 -7.65 7.51
CA ASN A 22 0.81 -8.21 8.77
C ASN A 22 0.22 -9.61 9.02
N GLY A 23 -1.06 -9.79 8.75
CA GLY A 23 -1.72 -11.08 8.88
C GLY A 23 -1.15 -12.12 7.92
N GLY A 24 -0.88 -11.74 6.68
CA GLY A 24 -0.27 -12.59 5.67
C GLY A 24 1.14 -13.04 6.04
N ILE A 25 2.00 -12.10 6.43
CA ILE A 25 3.38 -12.40 6.88
C ILE A 25 3.35 -13.26 8.14
N ARG A 26 2.59 -12.87 9.16
CA ARG A 26 2.50 -13.61 10.41
C ARG A 26 2.07 -15.07 10.20
N ALA A 27 1.07 -15.29 9.35
CA ALA A 27 0.59 -16.64 9.06
C ALA A 27 1.68 -17.54 8.45
N GLU A 28 2.46 -17.00 7.52
CA GLU A 28 3.56 -17.73 6.93
C GLU A 28 4.71 -17.94 7.91
N LEU A 29 5.05 -16.94 8.73
CA LEU A 29 6.05 -17.08 9.79
C LEU A 29 5.62 -18.13 10.82
N ALA A 30 4.34 -18.21 11.17
CA ALA A 30 3.80 -19.25 12.04
C ALA A 30 3.94 -20.65 11.43
N ARG A 31 3.70 -20.79 10.11
CA ARG A 31 3.89 -22.05 9.38
C ARG A 31 5.35 -22.52 9.42
N VAL A 32 6.30 -21.61 9.19
CA VAL A 32 7.72 -21.94 9.05
C VAL A 32 8.43 -22.09 10.40
N PHE A 33 8.15 -21.19 11.35
CA PHE A 33 8.88 -21.09 12.62
C PHE A 33 8.10 -21.60 13.85
N GLY A 34 6.80 -21.87 13.70
CA GLY A 34 5.89 -22.23 14.78
C GLY A 34 5.15 -21.02 15.34
N GLU A 35 3.89 -21.26 15.80
CA GLU A 35 2.97 -20.20 16.28
C GLU A 35 3.57 -19.37 17.42
N GLU A 36 4.30 -20.01 18.34
CA GLU A 36 4.91 -19.37 19.50
C GLU A 36 6.04 -18.39 19.16
N ARG A 37 6.58 -18.43 17.93
CA ARG A 37 7.65 -17.52 17.48
C ARG A 37 7.18 -16.51 16.44
N ALA A 38 5.96 -16.67 15.94
CA ALA A 38 5.46 -15.88 14.82
C ALA A 38 5.49 -14.37 15.07
N ASP A 39 5.07 -13.92 16.24
CA ASP A 39 5.03 -12.49 16.60
C ASP A 39 6.44 -11.89 16.70
N ALA A 40 7.37 -12.59 17.37
CA ALA A 40 8.77 -12.14 17.46
C ALA A 40 9.47 -12.13 16.09
N GLN A 41 9.14 -13.07 15.21
CA GLN A 41 9.67 -13.09 13.84
C GLN A 41 9.05 -11.96 13.00
N LEU A 42 7.78 -11.62 13.21
CA LEU A 42 7.13 -10.49 12.53
C LEU A 42 7.77 -9.16 12.94
N GLU A 43 8.02 -8.94 14.24
CA GLU A 43 8.75 -7.75 14.70
C GLU A 43 10.11 -7.63 14.04
N ARG A 44 10.86 -8.74 13.98
CA ARG A 44 12.16 -8.77 13.33
C ARG A 44 12.07 -8.56 11.82
N TYR A 45 11.02 -9.05 11.17
CA TYR A 45 10.78 -8.77 9.75
C TYR A 45 10.63 -7.27 9.49
N HIS A 46 9.85 -6.56 10.31
CA HIS A 46 9.67 -5.11 10.20
C HIS A 46 10.97 -4.31 10.33
N GLU A 47 11.95 -4.83 11.09
CA GLU A 47 13.29 -4.22 11.18
C GLU A 47 14.11 -4.46 9.91
N LEU A 48 13.96 -5.63 9.28
CA LEU A 48 14.78 -6.06 8.15
C LEU A 48 14.30 -5.50 6.80
N GLU A 49 12.99 -5.38 6.60
CA GLU A 49 12.41 -5.00 5.30
C GLU A 49 12.93 -3.64 4.78
N PRO A 50 12.94 -2.55 5.59
CA PRO A 50 13.45 -1.26 5.12
C PRO A 50 14.94 -1.29 4.73
N GLU A 51 15.74 -2.15 5.39
CA GLU A 51 17.14 -2.33 5.03
C GLU A 51 17.31 -3.04 3.68
N LEU A 52 16.41 -4.00 3.37
CA LEU A 52 16.43 -4.79 2.14
C LEU A 52 15.87 -4.02 0.93
N GLU A 53 14.97 -3.07 1.16
CA GLU A 53 14.43 -2.19 0.13
C GLU A 53 15.38 -1.03 -0.23
N HIS A 54 16.38 -0.76 0.61
CA HIS A 54 17.20 0.47 0.56
C HIS A 54 17.95 0.67 -0.77
N ASP A 55 18.37 -0.39 -1.44
CA ASP A 55 19.14 -0.28 -2.68
C ASP A 55 18.28 -0.02 -3.93
N GLY A 56 16.95 -0.19 -3.83
CA GLY A 56 16.00 0.02 -4.92
C GLY A 56 16.21 -0.88 -6.15
N ALA A 57 17.18 -1.82 -6.09
CA ALA A 57 17.56 -2.67 -7.20
C ALA A 57 16.92 -4.06 -7.14
N SER A 58 16.55 -4.52 -5.94
CA SER A 58 15.96 -5.84 -5.72
C SER A 58 14.46 -5.83 -6.03
N SER A 59 13.92 -6.94 -6.58
CA SER A 59 12.48 -7.13 -6.66
C SER A 59 11.89 -7.37 -5.26
N TYR A 60 10.60 -7.11 -5.05
CA TYR A 60 9.96 -7.39 -3.75
C TYR A 60 10.01 -8.88 -3.40
N ARG A 61 9.90 -9.76 -4.39
CA ARG A 61 10.16 -11.20 -4.24
C ARG A 61 11.54 -11.48 -3.65
N GLN A 62 12.57 -10.77 -4.10
CA GLN A 62 13.92 -10.91 -3.56
C GLN A 62 14.00 -10.39 -2.13
N VAL A 63 13.38 -9.24 -1.83
CA VAL A 63 13.28 -8.68 -0.47
C VAL A 63 12.67 -9.70 0.49
N LEU A 64 11.53 -10.29 0.14
CA LEU A 64 10.86 -11.33 0.95
C LEU A 64 11.73 -12.58 1.16
N THR A 65 12.42 -13.01 0.10
CA THR A 65 13.32 -14.18 0.16
C THR A 65 14.52 -13.91 1.07
N ASP A 66 15.13 -12.75 0.96
CA ASP A 66 16.28 -12.37 1.77
C ASP A 66 15.89 -12.10 3.23
N ALA A 67 14.70 -11.57 3.47
CA ALA A 67 14.14 -11.47 4.81
C ALA A 67 14.01 -12.85 5.46
N MET A 68 13.42 -13.84 4.77
CA MET A 68 13.31 -15.21 5.28
C MET A 68 14.67 -15.83 5.62
N ARG A 69 15.68 -15.63 4.77
CA ARG A 69 17.06 -16.08 5.05
C ARG A 69 17.62 -15.45 6.31
N ARG A 70 17.46 -14.11 6.47
CA ARG A 70 17.95 -13.39 7.66
C ARG A 70 17.18 -13.76 8.94
N LEU A 71 15.91 -14.14 8.81
CA LEU A 71 15.09 -14.66 9.92
C LEU A 71 15.52 -16.08 10.31
N GLY A 72 16.36 -16.77 9.51
CA GLY A 72 16.84 -18.11 9.77
C GLY A 72 15.87 -19.19 9.31
N ALA A 73 15.17 -18.99 8.20
CA ALA A 73 14.30 -20.00 7.61
C ALA A 73 15.08 -21.31 7.30
N PRO A 74 14.49 -22.48 7.56
CA PRO A 74 15.09 -23.76 7.17
C PRO A 74 15.33 -23.83 5.67
N ALA A 75 16.31 -24.64 5.26
CA ALA A 75 16.60 -24.88 3.84
C ALA A 75 15.35 -25.34 3.08
N GLY A 76 15.02 -24.65 2.00
CA GLY A 76 13.82 -24.87 1.19
C GLY A 76 12.60 -24.03 1.58
N GLU A 77 12.66 -23.28 2.69
CA GLU A 77 11.58 -22.39 3.13
C GLU A 77 11.88 -20.88 2.87
N GLU A 78 12.99 -20.57 2.21
CA GLU A 78 13.44 -19.21 1.97
C GLU A 78 12.47 -18.40 1.10
N HIS A 79 11.66 -19.08 0.27
CA HIS A 79 10.68 -18.46 -0.62
C HIS A 79 9.27 -18.37 -0.01
N GLY A 80 9.06 -18.88 1.21
CA GLY A 80 7.74 -19.02 1.81
C GLY A 80 6.91 -17.74 1.81
N LEU A 81 7.47 -16.60 2.21
CA LEU A 81 6.75 -15.32 2.16
C LEU A 81 6.34 -14.95 0.72
N ALA A 82 7.26 -15.06 -0.23
CA ALA A 82 6.99 -14.73 -1.63
C ALA A 82 5.94 -15.66 -2.25
N ASP A 83 5.99 -16.95 -1.92
CA ASP A 83 5.05 -17.95 -2.41
C ASP A 83 3.66 -17.82 -1.77
N SER A 84 3.58 -17.33 -0.53
CA SER A 84 2.32 -17.12 0.19
C SER A 84 1.60 -15.82 -0.20
N LEU A 85 2.32 -14.78 -0.65
CA LEU A 85 1.79 -13.44 -0.91
C LEU A 85 0.55 -13.42 -1.83
N PRO A 86 0.48 -14.19 -2.93
CA PRO A 86 -0.71 -14.20 -3.79
C PRO A 86 -2.00 -14.60 -3.06
N GLY A 87 -1.89 -15.28 -1.92
CA GLY A 87 -3.00 -15.70 -1.07
C GLY A 87 -3.34 -14.74 0.08
N TRP A 88 -2.61 -13.65 0.26
CA TRP A 88 -2.89 -12.70 1.34
C TRP A 88 -4.21 -11.99 1.08
N ARG A 89 -5.03 -11.85 2.12
CA ARG A 89 -6.41 -11.38 2.00
C ARG A 89 -6.49 -9.86 2.06
N ALA A 90 -7.44 -9.30 1.31
CA ALA A 90 -7.83 -7.93 1.51
C ALA A 90 -8.51 -7.76 2.89
N PHE A 91 -8.37 -6.56 3.47
CA PHE A 91 -9.14 -6.19 4.65
C PHE A 91 -10.64 -6.31 4.34
N PRO A 92 -11.48 -6.77 5.29
CA PRO A 92 -12.89 -7.06 5.02
C PRO A 92 -13.68 -5.89 4.43
N GLU A 93 -13.34 -4.67 4.82
CA GLU A 93 -14.00 -3.45 4.36
C GLU A 93 -13.47 -2.91 3.03
N ALA A 94 -12.29 -3.36 2.56
CA ALA A 94 -11.60 -2.77 1.42
C ALA A 94 -12.45 -2.82 0.14
N HIS A 95 -13.04 -3.98 -0.18
CA HIS A 95 -13.90 -4.14 -1.36
C HIS A 95 -15.04 -3.12 -1.36
N GLY A 96 -15.83 -3.10 -0.27
CA GLY A 96 -17.00 -2.22 -0.18
C GLY A 96 -16.66 -0.73 -0.21
N ALA A 97 -15.57 -0.33 0.47
CA ALA A 97 -15.12 1.06 0.48
C ALA A 97 -14.66 1.53 -0.91
N LEU A 98 -13.91 0.69 -1.64
CA LEU A 98 -13.44 1.01 -2.99
C LEU A 98 -14.58 1.04 -4.01
N GLU A 99 -15.52 0.08 -3.93
CA GLU A 99 -16.70 0.05 -4.80
C GLU A 99 -17.55 1.31 -4.62
N GLU A 100 -17.81 1.70 -3.37
CA GLU A 100 -18.54 2.94 -3.05
C GLU A 100 -17.78 4.19 -3.52
N THR A 101 -16.47 4.23 -3.35
CA THR A 101 -15.62 5.33 -3.84
C THR A 101 -15.75 5.47 -5.36
N ARG A 102 -15.70 4.37 -6.12
CA ARG A 102 -15.95 4.39 -7.57
C ARG A 102 -17.36 4.86 -7.92
N ARG A 103 -18.37 4.38 -7.20
CA ARG A 103 -19.78 4.77 -7.41
C ARG A 103 -19.99 6.29 -7.24
N ARG A 104 -19.18 6.92 -6.39
CA ARG A 104 -19.17 8.38 -6.18
C ARG A 104 -18.40 9.15 -7.26
N GLY A 105 -17.86 8.44 -8.27
CA GLY A 105 -17.18 9.04 -9.42
C GLY A 105 -15.69 9.28 -9.24
N TRP A 106 -15.07 8.62 -8.28
CA TRP A 106 -13.61 8.60 -8.13
C TRP A 106 -12.97 7.57 -9.06
N LYS A 107 -11.85 7.92 -9.66
CA LYS A 107 -10.92 6.98 -10.28
C LYS A 107 -9.96 6.46 -9.24
N LEU A 108 -9.60 5.18 -9.34
CA LEU A 108 -8.74 4.50 -8.36
C LEU A 108 -7.39 4.17 -8.98
N ALA A 109 -6.31 4.39 -8.22
CA ALA A 109 -4.97 3.98 -8.61
C ALA A 109 -4.28 3.22 -7.48
N ILE A 110 -3.32 2.34 -7.81
CA ILE A 110 -2.39 1.72 -6.85
C ILE A 110 -1.00 2.28 -7.06
N LEU A 111 -0.31 2.66 -5.97
CA LEU A 111 1.10 3.03 -5.92
C LEU A 111 1.78 2.16 -4.87
N SER A 112 2.52 1.11 -5.28
CA SER A 112 2.99 0.08 -4.34
C SER A 112 4.44 -0.33 -4.57
N ASN A 113 5.14 -0.59 -3.45
CA ASN A 113 6.50 -1.14 -3.41
C ASN A 113 6.45 -2.66 -3.64
N THR A 114 6.13 -3.11 -4.87
CA THR A 114 5.95 -4.54 -5.16
C THR A 114 6.28 -4.89 -6.61
N ASP A 115 6.13 -6.18 -6.93
CA ASP A 115 6.32 -6.74 -8.26
C ASP A 115 4.97 -6.84 -9.02
N ASP A 116 5.02 -6.90 -10.35
CA ASP A 116 3.86 -6.91 -11.24
C ASP A 116 2.92 -8.11 -11.00
N ASP A 117 3.48 -9.30 -10.79
CA ASP A 117 2.69 -10.50 -10.56
C ASP A 117 2.03 -10.50 -9.17
N PHE A 118 2.69 -9.94 -8.17
CA PHE A 118 2.15 -9.80 -6.82
C PHE A 118 0.98 -8.82 -6.78
N ILE A 119 1.11 -7.66 -7.43
CA ILE A 119 0.00 -6.71 -7.45
C ILE A 119 -1.18 -7.23 -8.26
N ALA A 120 -0.95 -8.00 -9.33
CA ALA A 120 -2.01 -8.64 -10.09
C ALA A 120 -2.80 -9.64 -9.23
N ALA A 121 -2.12 -10.47 -8.42
CA ALA A 121 -2.77 -11.37 -7.47
C ALA A 121 -3.53 -10.62 -6.38
N SER A 122 -2.96 -9.55 -5.83
CA SER A 122 -3.60 -8.72 -4.81
C SER A 122 -4.87 -8.03 -5.34
N GLN A 123 -4.89 -7.56 -6.59
CA GLN A 123 -6.10 -7.01 -7.22
C GLN A 123 -7.25 -8.04 -7.31
N VAL A 124 -6.92 -9.32 -7.52
CA VAL A 124 -7.93 -10.40 -7.48
C VAL A 124 -8.53 -10.53 -6.08
N GLN A 125 -7.71 -10.45 -5.03
CA GLN A 125 -8.19 -10.51 -3.63
C GLN A 125 -9.03 -9.29 -3.26
N ILE A 126 -8.69 -8.10 -3.76
CA ILE A 126 -9.43 -6.85 -3.54
C ILE A 126 -10.78 -6.88 -4.29
N GLY A 127 -10.80 -7.42 -5.51
CA GLY A 127 -12.01 -7.62 -6.31
C GLY A 127 -12.65 -6.35 -6.88
N VAL A 128 -11.94 -5.21 -6.88
CA VAL A 128 -12.36 -3.94 -7.50
C VAL A 128 -11.31 -3.52 -8.52
N PRO A 129 -11.69 -3.10 -9.75
CA PRO A 129 -10.73 -2.69 -10.75
C PRO A 129 -10.10 -1.34 -10.41
N PHE A 130 -8.83 -1.16 -10.79
CA PHE A 130 -8.11 0.10 -10.71
C PHE A 130 -7.90 0.69 -12.10
N ASP A 131 -7.93 2.02 -12.19
CA ASP A 131 -7.78 2.77 -13.46
C ASP A 131 -6.29 2.99 -13.80
N GLU A 132 -5.40 2.96 -12.81
CA GLU A 132 -3.95 3.02 -12.97
C GLU A 132 -3.25 2.19 -11.88
N VAL A 133 -2.12 1.59 -12.24
CA VAL A 133 -1.28 0.81 -11.31
C VAL A 133 0.18 1.17 -11.56
N VAL A 134 0.89 1.59 -10.52
CA VAL A 134 2.32 1.91 -10.55
C VAL A 134 3.02 1.10 -9.48
N VAL A 135 3.93 0.23 -9.88
CA VAL A 135 4.67 -0.64 -8.96
C VAL A 135 6.17 -0.45 -9.08
N ALA A 136 6.88 -0.72 -7.98
CA ALA A 136 8.32 -0.52 -7.87
C ALA A 136 9.10 -1.27 -8.95
N GLN A 137 8.72 -2.51 -9.27
CA GLN A 137 9.39 -3.32 -10.29
C GLN A 137 9.39 -2.63 -11.66
N GLU A 138 8.25 -2.06 -12.06
CA GLU A 138 8.11 -1.40 -13.36
C GLU A 138 8.95 -0.12 -13.46
N ILE A 139 8.95 0.68 -12.38
CA ILE A 139 9.57 2.02 -12.40
C ILE A 139 11.00 2.05 -11.85
N GLY A 140 11.51 0.93 -11.33
CA GLY A 140 12.86 0.80 -10.76
C GLY A 140 13.07 1.70 -9.54
N SER A 141 12.06 1.88 -8.70
CA SER A 141 12.14 2.78 -7.54
C SER A 141 11.15 2.38 -6.45
N TYR A 142 11.60 2.38 -5.20
CA TYR A 142 10.80 2.16 -4.01
C TYR A 142 10.38 3.48 -3.37
N LYS A 143 9.15 3.56 -2.83
CA LYS A 143 8.76 4.61 -1.87
C LYS A 143 9.68 4.47 -0.63
N PRO A 144 10.13 5.53 0.00
CA PRO A 144 9.61 6.91 -0.01
C PRO A 144 10.09 7.80 -1.16
N ALA A 145 10.88 7.29 -2.14
CA ALA A 145 11.21 8.10 -3.31
C ALA A 145 9.95 8.53 -4.06
N HIS A 146 9.94 9.75 -4.60
CA HIS A 146 8.76 10.38 -5.19
C HIS A 146 8.32 9.80 -6.53
N ARG A 147 9.07 8.84 -7.08
CA ARG A 147 8.90 8.32 -8.45
C ARG A 147 7.53 7.74 -8.74
N HIS A 148 6.87 7.10 -7.77
CA HIS A 148 5.51 6.57 -7.93
C HIS A 148 4.50 7.68 -8.26
N TRP A 149 4.53 8.80 -7.52
CA TRP A 149 3.63 9.94 -7.77
C TRP A 149 3.97 10.66 -9.07
N GLU A 150 5.25 10.81 -9.42
CA GLU A 150 5.68 11.39 -10.69
C GLU A 150 5.11 10.60 -11.87
N VAL A 151 5.26 9.27 -11.85
CA VAL A 151 4.74 8.38 -12.91
C VAL A 151 3.22 8.40 -12.95
N PHE A 152 2.57 8.34 -11.78
CA PHE A 152 1.12 8.45 -11.68
C PHE A 152 0.60 9.74 -12.35
N PHE A 153 1.12 10.90 -11.97
CA PHE A 153 0.70 12.17 -12.57
C PHE A 153 1.04 12.28 -14.06
N LEU A 154 2.16 11.71 -14.48
CA LEU A 154 2.55 11.68 -15.90
C LEU A 154 1.56 10.86 -16.75
N ARG A 155 1.11 9.71 -16.26
CA ARG A 155 0.25 8.78 -17.00
C ARG A 155 -1.21 9.23 -16.98
N THR A 156 -1.69 9.66 -15.83
CA THR A 156 -3.11 9.97 -15.63
C THR A 156 -3.48 11.39 -15.99
N HIS A 157 -2.52 12.32 -15.99
CA HIS A 157 -2.77 13.76 -16.03
C HIS A 157 -3.75 14.23 -14.95
N ALA A 158 -3.80 13.51 -13.82
CA ALA A 158 -4.68 13.84 -12.69
C ALA A 158 -4.41 15.26 -12.18
N PRO A 159 -5.45 16.10 -11.99
CA PRO A 159 -5.25 17.40 -11.38
C PRO A 159 -4.86 17.23 -9.90
N ARG A 160 -3.83 17.94 -9.46
CA ARG A 160 -3.35 17.84 -8.07
C ARG A 160 -4.42 18.18 -7.04
N GLU A 161 -5.26 19.15 -7.34
CA GLU A 161 -6.42 19.55 -6.53
C GLU A 161 -7.54 18.50 -6.50
N GLY A 162 -7.55 17.57 -7.45
CA GLY A 162 -8.48 16.45 -7.53
C GLY A 162 -7.93 15.13 -6.98
N HIS A 163 -6.70 15.12 -6.44
CA HIS A 163 -6.02 13.90 -6.01
C HIS A 163 -5.89 13.81 -4.49
N VAL A 164 -6.10 12.60 -3.97
CA VAL A 164 -5.87 12.22 -2.57
C VAL A 164 -5.13 10.87 -2.55
N HIS A 165 -4.08 10.75 -1.75
CA HIS A 165 -3.38 9.48 -1.51
C HIS A 165 -3.83 8.85 -0.20
N VAL A 166 -4.06 7.54 -0.20
CA VAL A 166 -4.58 6.76 0.96
C VAL A 166 -3.58 5.68 1.31
N ALA A 167 -3.04 5.68 2.52
CA ALA A 167 -2.01 4.73 2.90
C ALA A 167 -1.91 4.51 4.42
N ALA A 168 -1.38 3.35 4.82
CA ALA A 168 -1.09 3.02 6.21
C ALA A 168 0.32 3.45 6.65
N SER A 169 1.29 3.55 5.73
CA SER A 169 2.68 3.84 6.09
C SER A 169 2.98 5.33 6.24
N LEU A 170 3.42 5.74 7.44
CA LEU A 170 3.91 7.10 7.67
C LEU A 170 5.19 7.38 6.89
N PHE A 171 6.11 6.41 6.84
CA PHE A 171 7.42 6.56 6.21
C PHE A 171 7.35 6.52 4.68
N HIS A 172 6.70 5.49 4.12
CA HIS A 172 6.70 5.27 2.67
C HIS A 172 5.73 6.20 1.93
N ASP A 173 4.68 6.70 2.59
CA ASP A 173 3.58 7.38 1.90
C ASP A 173 3.26 8.76 2.46
N ILE A 174 3.01 8.89 3.77
CA ILE A 174 2.52 10.16 4.33
C ILE A 174 3.63 11.22 4.32
N ALA A 175 4.87 10.87 4.66
CA ALA A 175 5.99 11.80 4.60
C ALA A 175 6.24 12.32 3.17
N PRO A 176 6.36 11.46 2.14
CA PRO A 176 6.45 11.92 0.75
C PRO A 176 5.25 12.77 0.29
N CYS A 177 4.02 12.41 0.68
CA CYS A 177 2.84 13.22 0.37
C CYS A 177 2.95 14.64 0.92
N ASN A 178 3.42 14.80 2.17
CA ASN A 178 3.65 16.10 2.77
C ASN A 178 4.71 16.90 2.02
N GLU A 179 5.82 16.27 1.61
CA GLU A 179 6.88 16.91 0.81
C GLU A 179 6.39 17.34 -0.58
N LEU A 180 5.53 16.54 -1.21
CA LEU A 180 4.95 16.81 -2.53
C LEU A 180 3.75 17.76 -2.49
N GLY A 181 3.23 18.12 -1.32
CA GLY A 181 2.00 18.86 -1.16
C GLY A 181 0.76 18.11 -1.66
N VAL A 182 0.78 16.78 -1.60
CA VAL A 182 -0.33 15.90 -1.94
C VAL A 182 -1.19 15.67 -0.70
N ARG A 183 -2.53 15.82 -0.84
CA ARG A 183 -3.45 15.46 0.25
C ARG A 183 -3.35 13.98 0.55
N SER A 184 -3.36 13.63 1.84
CA SER A 184 -3.26 12.24 2.28
C SER A 184 -4.32 11.87 3.31
N VAL A 185 -4.77 10.63 3.25
CA VAL A 185 -5.57 9.98 4.29
C VAL A 185 -4.72 8.85 4.86
N TRP A 186 -4.34 8.98 6.12
CA TRP A 186 -3.58 7.95 6.82
C TRP A 186 -4.53 6.93 7.44
N ILE A 187 -4.34 5.66 7.11
CA ILE A 187 -5.11 4.55 7.67
C ILE A 187 -4.32 3.97 8.85
N ASN A 188 -4.55 4.56 10.02
CA ASN A 188 -3.85 4.22 11.27
C ASN A 188 -4.48 3.00 11.95
N ARG A 189 -4.29 1.82 11.37
CA ARG A 189 -4.83 0.55 11.91
C ARG A 189 -4.19 0.14 13.23
N LEU A 190 -2.95 0.55 13.45
CA LEU A 190 -2.15 0.13 14.61
C LEU A 190 -2.23 1.10 15.78
N GLY A 191 -2.92 2.25 15.63
CA GLY A 191 -3.01 3.26 16.69
C GLY A 191 -1.68 3.95 16.98
N GLU A 192 -0.84 4.15 15.95
CA GLU A 192 0.43 4.84 16.08
C GLU A 192 0.22 6.32 16.43
N PRO A 193 1.19 6.95 17.12
CA PRO A 193 1.09 8.36 17.46
C PRO A 193 1.13 9.24 16.20
N VAL A 194 0.33 10.32 16.20
CA VAL A 194 0.31 11.29 15.09
C VAL A 194 1.70 11.92 14.93
N PRO A 195 2.28 11.92 13.71
CA PRO A 195 3.60 12.47 13.48
C PRO A 195 3.62 14.00 13.56
N ALA A 196 4.81 14.59 13.71
CA ALA A 196 5.00 16.05 13.75
C ALA A 196 4.53 16.74 12.45
N ALA A 197 4.63 16.07 11.30
CA ALA A 197 4.05 16.48 10.03
C ALA A 197 2.82 15.58 9.76
N PRO A 198 1.60 16.00 10.18
CA PRO A 198 0.44 15.14 10.14
C PRO A 198 -0.08 14.92 8.71
N PRO A 199 -0.85 13.84 8.48
CA PRO A 199 -1.62 13.65 7.27
C PRO A 199 -2.72 14.72 7.13
N THR A 200 -3.35 14.83 5.97
CA THR A 200 -4.52 15.69 5.79
C THR A 200 -5.72 15.19 6.60
N ARG A 201 -5.90 13.88 6.69
CA ARG A 201 -6.89 13.18 7.53
C ARG A 201 -6.29 11.88 8.07
N GLU A 202 -6.85 11.41 9.18
CA GLU A 202 -6.57 10.12 9.78
C GLU A 202 -7.87 9.32 9.92
N LEU A 203 -7.82 8.04 9.57
CA LEU A 203 -8.88 7.06 9.78
C LEU A 203 -8.25 5.80 10.37
N THR A 204 -9.02 4.99 11.10
CA THR A 204 -8.56 3.69 11.65
C THR A 204 -8.76 2.53 10.69
N ASP A 205 -9.62 2.71 9.69
CA ASP A 205 -10.01 1.73 8.67
C ASP A 205 -10.57 2.45 7.44
N LEU A 206 -11.11 1.70 6.47
CA LEU A 206 -11.61 2.26 5.22
C LEU A 206 -13.13 2.53 5.22
N PHE A 207 -13.86 2.25 6.31
CA PHE A 207 -15.33 2.39 6.31
C PHE A 207 -15.79 3.83 6.02
N ALA A 208 -15.13 4.83 6.59
CA ALA A 208 -15.45 6.24 6.38
C ALA A 208 -14.71 6.89 5.20
N LEU A 209 -13.91 6.12 4.44
CA LEU A 209 -13.07 6.65 3.38
C LEU A 209 -13.87 7.37 2.27
N PRO A 210 -14.97 6.81 1.73
CA PRO A 210 -15.70 7.47 0.62
C PRO A 210 -16.21 8.87 0.99
N GLU A 211 -16.73 9.03 2.21
CA GLU A 211 -17.19 10.33 2.75
C GLU A 211 -16.00 11.28 2.94
N THR A 212 -14.92 10.80 3.52
CA THR A 212 -13.71 11.60 3.76
C THR A 212 -13.10 12.12 2.46
N LEU A 213 -13.09 11.32 1.41
CA LEU A 213 -12.61 11.73 0.10
C LEU A 213 -13.50 12.83 -0.49
N ASP A 214 -14.83 12.71 -0.41
CA ASP A 214 -15.77 13.73 -0.89
C ASP A 214 -15.66 15.04 -0.11
N GLU A 215 -15.37 15.00 1.19
CA GLU A 215 -15.07 16.19 2.01
C GLU A 215 -13.77 16.89 1.57
N LEU A 216 -12.74 16.11 1.22
CA LEU A 216 -11.44 16.64 0.79
C LEU A 216 -11.48 17.23 -0.62
N VAL A 217 -12.30 16.66 -1.51
CA VAL A 217 -12.46 17.09 -2.90
C VAL A 217 -13.95 17.07 -3.27
N PRO A 218 -14.70 18.10 -2.87
CA PRO A 218 -16.12 18.20 -3.19
C PRO A 218 -16.36 18.37 -4.70
N LEU A 219 -17.54 17.93 -5.19
CA LEU A 219 -17.98 18.06 -6.59
C LEU A 219 -18.30 19.50 -6.98
#